data_878bbc478bb9a059259d73267f98bc53
#
_entry.id   878bbc478bb9a059259d73267f98bc53
#
_cell.length_a   1.000
_cell.length_b   1.000
_cell.length_c   1.000
_cell.angle_alpha   90.00
_cell.angle_beta   90.00
_cell.angle_gamma   90.00
#
_symmetry.space_group_name_H-M   'P 1'
#
loop_
_entity.id
_entity.type
_entity.pdbx_description
1 polymer ?
#
loop_
_entity_poly.entity_id
_entity_poly.type
_entity_poly.pdbx_seq_one_letter_code
_entity_poly.pdbx_strand_id
1 'polypeptide(L)'
;MIEKKELLSEGKAKSLYSTSNNGELLMVYRDDTSAFDGKKTEALKGKGEINNRFNAFIMKYLSDNGINTHFLKETSNNESLVKSLDMLPVECVVRNIATGSLCRRLGVEQGLKFENPLFEFFLKNDELGDPLINDNHIIACLLYTSDAADEVLG
;
A
#
# COMPACT_ATOMS: atom_id res chain seq x y z
N MET A 1 26.59 5.88 -0.89
CA MET A 1 25.68 4.88 -0.26
C MET A 1 24.56 5.65 0.40
N ILE A 2 23.32 5.18 0.31
CA ILE A 2 22.17 5.76 1.03
C ILE A 2 22.29 5.29 2.46
N GLU A 3 22.33 6.24 3.40
CA GLU A 3 22.42 5.93 4.82
C GLU A 3 21.01 5.63 5.36
N LYS A 4 20.83 4.43 5.86
CA LYS A 4 19.65 4.00 6.58
C LYS A 4 19.69 4.54 8.00
N LYS A 5 18.66 5.32 8.39
CA LYS A 5 18.58 5.95 9.71
C LYS A 5 17.48 5.34 10.58
N GLU A 6 16.55 6.14 11.02
CA GLU A 6 15.50 5.75 11.97
C GLU A 6 14.40 4.93 11.31
N LEU A 7 13.90 3.91 12.02
CA LEU A 7 12.70 3.16 11.64
C LEU A 7 11.48 4.04 11.87
N LEU A 8 10.74 4.34 10.79
CA LEU A 8 9.55 5.17 10.83
C LEU A 8 8.26 4.35 10.94
N SER A 9 8.22 3.22 10.26
CA SER A 9 7.02 2.38 10.19
C SER A 9 7.39 0.94 9.88
N GLU A 10 6.65 0.01 10.46
CA GLU A 10 6.80 -1.41 10.22
C GLU A 10 5.44 -2.06 9.93
N GLY A 11 5.30 -2.65 8.74
CA GLY A 11 4.14 -3.44 8.33
C GLY A 11 4.43 -4.94 8.30
N LYS A 12 3.46 -5.73 7.81
CA LYS A 12 3.54 -7.20 7.76
C LYS A 12 4.70 -7.75 6.91
N ALA A 13 5.12 -7.05 5.87
CA ALA A 13 6.12 -7.53 4.91
C ALA A 13 7.23 -6.53 4.60
N LYS A 14 7.16 -5.31 5.07
CA LYS A 14 8.09 -4.23 4.77
C LYS A 14 8.25 -3.28 5.95
N SER A 15 9.40 -2.60 6.00
CA SER A 15 9.71 -1.54 6.95
C SER A 15 10.17 -0.30 6.19
N LEU A 16 9.83 0.88 6.70
CA LEU A 16 10.26 2.17 6.17
C LEU A 16 11.26 2.83 7.11
N TYR A 17 12.34 3.32 6.56
CA TYR A 17 13.37 4.01 7.29
C TYR A 17 13.59 5.41 6.70
N SER A 18 13.89 6.37 7.56
CA SER A 18 14.38 7.67 7.12
C SER A 18 15.77 7.55 6.50
N THR A 19 16.11 8.51 5.65
CA THR A 19 17.42 8.63 5.02
C THR A 19 18.08 9.96 5.41
N SER A 20 19.25 10.23 4.86
CA SER A 20 19.88 11.56 4.97
C SER A 20 19.16 12.64 4.15
N ASN A 21 18.28 12.26 3.22
CA ASN A 21 17.48 13.17 2.41
C ASN A 21 16.02 13.19 2.92
N ASN A 22 15.54 14.34 3.40
CA ASN A 22 14.21 14.47 4.00
C ASN A 22 13.03 14.14 3.05
N GLY A 23 13.24 14.17 1.74
CA GLY A 23 12.21 13.83 0.74
C GLY A 23 12.20 12.35 0.34
N GLU A 24 13.05 11.52 0.94
CA GLU A 24 13.25 10.13 0.53
C GLU A 24 13.24 9.17 1.71
N LEU A 25 12.65 8.01 1.51
CA LEU A 25 12.61 6.91 2.47
C LEU A 25 13.25 5.66 1.86
N LEU A 26 13.85 4.85 2.73
CA LEU A 26 14.32 3.51 2.36
C LEU A 26 13.27 2.48 2.76
N MET A 27 12.70 1.81 1.77
CA MET A 27 11.76 0.71 1.96
C MET A 27 12.52 -0.61 1.94
N VAL A 28 12.44 -1.37 3.02
CA VAL A 28 13.08 -2.67 3.19
C VAL A 28 12.01 -3.76 3.18
N TYR A 29 12.09 -4.67 2.23
CA TYR A 29 11.21 -5.84 2.15
C TYR A 29 11.77 -6.98 2.96
N ARG A 30 10.91 -7.61 3.77
CA ARG A 30 11.30 -8.68 4.69
C ARG A 30 10.82 -10.04 4.21
N ASP A 31 11.48 -11.06 4.69
CA ASP A 31 11.13 -12.45 4.44
C ASP A 31 9.94 -12.94 5.30
N ASP A 32 9.52 -12.12 6.26
CA ASP A 32 8.41 -12.45 7.16
C ASP A 32 7.11 -12.68 6.40
N THR A 33 6.41 -13.73 6.79
CA THR A 33 5.01 -13.97 6.43
C THR A 33 4.17 -14.01 7.70
N SER A 34 3.01 -13.40 7.66
CA SER A 34 2.04 -13.54 8.74
C SER A 34 0.73 -14.11 8.18
N ALA A 35 0.16 -15.08 8.89
CA ALA A 35 -1.15 -15.62 8.62
C ALA A 35 -2.03 -15.48 9.87
N PHE A 36 -3.37 -15.50 9.67
CA PHE A 36 -4.35 -15.41 10.76
C PHE A 36 -4.16 -14.18 11.64
N ASP A 37 -4.09 -13.00 11.05
CA ASP A 37 -3.91 -11.70 11.72
C ASP A 37 -2.69 -11.66 12.65
N GLY A 38 -1.56 -12.20 12.15
CA GLY A 38 -0.27 -12.19 12.87
C GLY A 38 -0.09 -13.32 13.88
N LYS A 39 -1.07 -14.22 14.05
CA LYS A 39 -0.96 -15.35 15.00
C LYS A 39 0.05 -16.41 14.59
N LYS A 40 0.40 -16.48 13.31
CA LYS A 40 1.44 -17.36 12.79
C LYS A 40 2.38 -16.54 11.94
N THR A 41 3.66 -16.51 12.34
CA THR A 41 4.74 -15.87 11.57
C THR A 41 5.74 -16.93 11.16
N GLU A 42 6.10 -16.93 9.89
CA GLU A 42 7.16 -17.76 9.32
C GLU A 42 8.03 -16.91 8.42
N ALA A 43 9.33 -17.22 8.35
CA ALA A 43 10.23 -16.57 7.41
C ALA A 43 10.36 -17.42 6.14
N LEU A 44 10.00 -16.84 5.00
CA LEU A 44 10.21 -17.45 3.68
C LEU A 44 11.44 -16.79 3.03
N LYS A 45 12.56 -17.48 3.07
CA LYS A 45 13.83 -17.00 2.52
C LYS A 45 13.68 -16.55 1.06
N GLY A 46 14.07 -15.31 0.79
CA GLY A 46 14.03 -14.71 -0.54
C GLY A 46 12.70 -14.05 -0.90
N LYS A 47 11.67 -14.12 -0.04
CA LYS A 47 10.39 -13.42 -0.29
C LYS A 47 10.57 -11.92 -0.39
N GLY A 48 11.38 -11.32 0.48
CA GLY A 48 11.68 -9.90 0.46
C GLY A 48 12.32 -9.46 -0.86
N GLU A 49 13.28 -10.24 -1.37
CA GLU A 49 13.89 -9.98 -2.68
C GLU A 49 12.86 -10.05 -3.81
N ILE A 50 12.04 -11.11 -3.86
CA ILE A 50 11.00 -11.26 -4.89
C ILE A 50 10.03 -10.09 -4.84
N ASN A 51 9.55 -9.71 -3.65
CA ASN A 51 8.63 -8.60 -3.48
C ASN A 51 9.24 -7.27 -3.92
N ASN A 52 10.50 -7.00 -3.59
CA ASN A 52 11.20 -5.78 -4.01
C ASN A 52 11.30 -5.70 -5.53
N ARG A 53 11.79 -6.75 -6.17
CA ARG A 53 11.96 -6.80 -7.63
C ARG A 53 10.64 -6.71 -8.38
N PHE A 54 9.60 -7.40 -7.88
CA PHE A 54 8.27 -7.30 -8.48
C PHE A 54 7.67 -5.91 -8.34
N ASN A 55 7.79 -5.29 -7.15
CA ASN A 55 7.37 -3.91 -6.94
C ASN A 55 8.12 -2.94 -7.87
N ALA A 56 9.44 -3.05 -7.96
CA ALA A 56 10.26 -2.21 -8.82
C ALA A 56 9.84 -2.33 -10.30
N PHE A 57 9.59 -3.56 -10.77
CA PHE A 57 9.10 -3.81 -12.11
C PHE A 57 7.76 -3.13 -12.39
N ILE A 58 6.77 -3.30 -11.50
CA ILE A 58 5.44 -2.69 -11.67
C ILE A 58 5.51 -1.16 -11.60
N MET A 59 6.23 -0.61 -10.62
CA MET A 59 6.33 0.84 -10.45
C MET A 59 7.04 1.50 -11.64
N LYS A 60 8.07 0.84 -12.18
CA LYS A 60 8.73 1.29 -13.40
C LYS A 60 7.80 1.22 -14.61
N TYR A 61 7.09 0.10 -14.79
CA TYR A 61 6.11 -0.05 -15.86
C TYR A 61 5.04 1.06 -15.82
N LEU A 62 4.52 1.38 -14.65
CA LEU A 62 3.55 2.49 -14.47
C LEU A 62 4.17 3.83 -14.85
N SER A 63 5.39 4.11 -14.39
CA SER A 63 6.09 5.36 -14.73
C SER A 63 6.38 5.50 -16.22
N ASP A 64 6.78 4.42 -16.87
CA ASP A 64 7.04 4.38 -18.32
C ASP A 64 5.73 4.62 -19.13
N ASN A 65 4.56 4.40 -18.52
CA ASN A 65 3.24 4.69 -19.09
C ASN A 65 2.61 6.00 -18.58
N GLY A 66 3.41 6.90 -18.00
CA GLY A 66 2.96 8.24 -17.60
C GLY A 66 2.24 8.32 -16.27
N ILE A 67 2.23 7.25 -15.47
CA ILE A 67 1.63 7.22 -14.12
C ILE A 67 2.73 7.51 -13.10
N ASN A 68 2.60 8.62 -12.35
CA ASN A 68 3.54 8.96 -11.31
C ASN A 68 3.50 7.93 -10.17
N THR A 69 4.70 7.51 -9.72
CA THR A 69 4.83 6.59 -8.59
C THR A 69 5.77 7.17 -7.52
N HIS A 70 5.75 6.56 -6.35
CA HIS A 70 6.68 6.90 -5.27
C HIS A 70 8.08 6.28 -5.47
N PHE A 71 8.21 5.30 -6.34
CA PHE A 71 9.45 4.55 -6.56
C PHE A 71 10.51 5.42 -7.22
N LEU A 72 11.74 5.37 -6.70
CA LEU A 72 12.90 6.06 -7.27
C LEU A 72 13.89 5.06 -7.88
N LYS A 73 14.35 4.10 -7.09
CA LYS A 73 15.28 3.05 -7.55
C LYS A 73 15.41 1.91 -6.55
N GLU A 74 15.85 0.75 -7.01
CA GLU A 74 16.37 -0.31 -6.17
C GLU A 74 17.74 0.08 -5.61
N THR A 75 17.98 -0.20 -4.33
CA THR A 75 19.25 0.06 -3.63
C THR A 75 19.98 -1.23 -3.28
N SER A 76 19.24 -2.31 -3.11
CA SER A 76 19.76 -3.68 -2.95
C SER A 76 18.69 -4.69 -3.38
N ASN A 77 18.98 -5.98 -3.22
CA ASN A 77 18.04 -7.05 -3.61
C ASN A 77 16.66 -6.93 -2.95
N ASN A 78 16.61 -6.46 -1.69
CA ASN A 78 15.38 -6.35 -0.92
C ASN A 78 15.07 -4.93 -0.45
N GLU A 79 15.74 -3.90 -1.01
CA GLU A 79 15.55 -2.52 -0.61
C GLU A 79 15.32 -1.61 -1.82
N SER A 80 14.42 -0.67 -1.67
CA SER A 80 14.14 0.39 -2.65
C SER A 80 14.10 1.76 -1.99
N LEU A 81 14.65 2.75 -2.70
CA LEU A 81 14.49 4.16 -2.37
C LEU A 81 13.17 4.64 -2.94
N VAL A 82 12.38 5.31 -2.12
CA VAL A 82 11.07 5.85 -2.49
C VAL A 82 10.90 7.29 -2.02
N LYS A 83 10.00 8.03 -2.65
CA LYS A 83 9.61 9.37 -2.18
C LYS A 83 8.88 9.26 -0.85
N SER A 84 9.12 10.22 0.04
CA SER A 84 8.29 10.42 1.22
C SER A 84 6.98 11.09 0.78
N LEU A 85 5.87 10.43 1.01
CA LEU A 85 4.53 10.90 0.64
C LEU A 85 3.60 10.83 1.83
N ASP A 86 2.67 11.77 1.91
CA ASP A 86 1.51 11.65 2.78
C ASP A 86 0.52 10.67 2.15
N MET A 87 0.31 9.56 2.85
CA MET A 87 -0.54 8.50 2.35
C MET A 87 -1.98 8.70 2.79
N LEU A 88 -2.91 8.74 1.82
CA LEU A 88 -4.32 8.65 2.15
C LEU A 88 -4.61 7.30 2.80
N PRO A 89 -5.37 7.26 3.91
CA PRO A 89 -5.72 6.02 4.58
C PRO A 89 -6.83 5.25 3.82
N VAL A 90 -6.61 5.05 2.52
CA VAL A 90 -7.56 4.37 1.62
C VAL A 90 -6.86 3.25 0.89
N GLU A 91 -7.44 2.04 0.98
CA GLU A 91 -7.07 0.91 0.16
C GLU A 91 -7.96 0.85 -1.08
N CYS A 92 -7.36 0.90 -2.26
CA CYS A 92 -8.05 0.74 -3.54
C CYS A 92 -7.91 -0.69 -4.02
N VAL A 93 -9.03 -1.38 -4.25
CA VAL A 93 -9.06 -2.78 -4.67
C VAL A 93 -9.72 -2.91 -6.02
N VAL A 94 -9.04 -3.57 -6.96
CA VAL A 94 -9.61 -3.96 -8.26
C VAL A 94 -9.81 -5.48 -8.27
N ARG A 95 -11.04 -5.92 -8.55
CA ARG A 95 -11.36 -7.34 -8.60
C ARG A 95 -11.84 -7.75 -9.97
N ASN A 96 -11.20 -8.73 -10.55
CA ASN A 96 -11.64 -9.40 -11.76
C ASN A 96 -12.43 -10.68 -11.46
N ILE A 97 -12.28 -11.20 -10.25
CA ILE A 97 -12.88 -12.47 -9.80
C ILE A 97 -13.40 -12.28 -8.38
N ALA A 98 -14.60 -12.78 -8.10
CA ALA A 98 -15.19 -12.78 -6.76
C ALA A 98 -14.39 -13.69 -5.82
N THR A 99 -13.92 -13.15 -4.71
CA THR A 99 -13.21 -13.90 -3.67
C THR A 99 -13.24 -13.16 -2.32
N GLY A 100 -12.93 -13.88 -1.25
CA GLY A 100 -12.70 -13.32 0.07
C GLY A 100 -13.89 -12.54 0.65
N SER A 101 -13.63 -11.31 1.10
CA SER A 101 -14.64 -10.46 1.76
C SER A 101 -15.82 -10.10 0.85
N LEU A 102 -15.60 -9.97 -0.44
CA LEU A 102 -16.67 -9.69 -1.41
C LEU A 102 -17.75 -10.77 -1.40
N CYS A 103 -17.34 -12.06 -1.47
CA CYS A 103 -18.27 -13.17 -1.45
C CYS A 103 -19.10 -13.19 -0.16
N ARG A 104 -18.48 -12.93 0.98
CA ARG A 104 -19.17 -12.87 2.28
C ARG A 104 -20.16 -11.71 2.37
N ARG A 105 -19.82 -10.55 1.81
CA ARG A 105 -20.69 -9.35 1.87
C ARG A 105 -21.88 -9.42 0.94
N LEU A 106 -21.66 -9.96 -0.27
CA LEU A 106 -22.69 -9.95 -1.35
C LEU A 106 -23.36 -11.29 -1.57
N GLY A 107 -22.90 -12.37 -0.92
CA GLY A 107 -23.45 -13.71 -1.10
C GLY A 107 -23.20 -14.31 -2.49
N VAL A 108 -22.20 -13.80 -3.22
CA VAL A 108 -21.85 -14.30 -4.55
C VAL A 108 -20.90 -15.49 -4.46
N GLU A 109 -20.97 -16.38 -5.46
CA GLU A 109 -20.13 -17.57 -5.51
C GLU A 109 -18.66 -17.20 -5.71
N GLN A 110 -17.80 -17.88 -4.97
CA GLN A 110 -16.34 -17.72 -5.13
C GLN A 110 -15.91 -18.23 -6.50
N GLY A 111 -15.08 -17.43 -7.18
CA GLY A 111 -14.59 -17.76 -8.51
C GLY A 111 -15.42 -17.16 -9.65
N LEU A 112 -16.57 -16.52 -9.35
CA LEU A 112 -17.35 -15.79 -10.36
C LEU A 112 -16.45 -14.71 -11.00
N LYS A 113 -16.32 -14.77 -12.32
CA LYS A 113 -15.57 -13.77 -13.10
C LYS A 113 -16.48 -12.60 -13.44
N PHE A 114 -15.97 -11.40 -13.29
CA PHE A 114 -16.68 -10.18 -13.68
C PHE A 114 -16.38 -9.84 -15.14
N GLU A 115 -17.39 -9.41 -15.85
CA GLU A 115 -17.26 -8.89 -17.23
C GLU A 115 -16.46 -7.59 -17.23
N ASN A 116 -16.72 -6.71 -16.25
CA ASN A 116 -15.94 -5.50 -16.00
C ASN A 116 -15.31 -5.58 -14.61
N PRO A 117 -14.05 -5.07 -14.44
CA PRO A 117 -13.42 -5.02 -13.12
C PRO A 117 -14.27 -4.28 -12.10
N LEU A 118 -14.39 -4.83 -10.91
CA LEU A 118 -15.06 -4.19 -9.79
C LEU A 118 -14.06 -3.33 -9.01
N PHE A 119 -14.39 -2.06 -8.75
CA PHE A 119 -13.61 -1.16 -7.91
C PHE A 119 -14.22 -1.06 -6.53
N GLU A 120 -13.39 -1.19 -5.51
CA GLU A 120 -13.78 -1.02 -4.11
C GLU A 120 -12.77 -0.16 -3.38
N PHE A 121 -13.26 0.61 -2.38
CA PHE A 121 -12.44 1.39 -1.49
C PHE A 121 -12.67 0.93 -0.04
N PHE A 122 -11.58 0.84 0.74
CA PHE A 122 -11.64 0.54 2.16
C PHE A 122 -10.88 1.60 2.94
N LEU A 123 -11.46 2.06 4.03
CA LEU A 123 -10.74 2.92 4.97
C LEU A 123 -9.70 2.06 5.69
N LYS A 124 -8.44 2.49 5.66
CA LYS A 124 -7.34 1.85 6.40
C LYS A 124 -7.40 2.26 7.87
N ASN A 125 -8.19 1.51 8.64
CA ASN A 125 -8.33 1.69 10.07
C ASN A 125 -8.58 0.33 10.74
N ASP A 126 -7.53 -0.21 11.35
CA ASP A 126 -7.55 -1.54 11.97
C ASP A 126 -8.58 -1.64 13.12
N GLU A 127 -8.81 -0.54 13.88
CA GLU A 127 -9.80 -0.51 14.96
C GLU A 127 -11.23 -0.63 14.45
N LEU A 128 -11.50 -0.10 13.25
CA LEU A 128 -12.79 -0.19 12.56
C LEU A 128 -12.92 -1.43 11.67
N GLY A 129 -11.88 -2.25 11.56
CA GLY A 129 -11.84 -3.44 10.71
C GLY A 129 -11.84 -3.15 9.22
N ASP A 130 -11.16 -2.08 8.79
CA ASP A 130 -11.04 -1.64 7.40
C ASP A 130 -12.39 -1.61 6.66
N PRO A 131 -13.36 -0.75 7.06
CA PRO A 131 -14.70 -0.76 6.49
C PRO A 131 -14.71 -0.36 5.01
N LEU A 132 -15.65 -0.96 4.26
CA LEU A 132 -15.93 -0.53 2.89
C LEU A 132 -16.46 0.90 2.88
N ILE A 133 -15.89 1.73 2.02
CA ILE A 133 -16.30 3.12 1.80
C ILE A 133 -16.53 3.37 0.31
N ASN A 134 -17.12 4.49 -0.03
CA ASN A 134 -17.28 4.94 -1.40
C ASN A 134 -16.53 6.26 -1.64
N ASP A 135 -16.54 6.73 -2.89
CA ASP A 135 -15.92 7.98 -3.33
C ASP A 135 -16.42 9.20 -2.55
N ASN A 136 -17.73 9.27 -2.26
CA ASN A 136 -18.29 10.39 -1.48
C ASN A 136 -17.76 10.42 -0.04
N HIS A 137 -17.53 9.25 0.58
CA HIS A 137 -16.88 9.17 1.89
C HIS A 137 -15.44 9.67 1.82
N ILE A 138 -14.71 9.32 0.75
CA ILE A 138 -13.32 9.77 0.56
C ILE A 138 -13.29 11.29 0.44
N ILE A 139 -14.13 11.86 -0.41
CA ILE A 139 -14.22 13.31 -0.61
C ILE A 139 -14.61 14.02 0.69
N ALA A 140 -15.70 13.58 1.34
CA ALA A 140 -16.26 14.28 2.49
C ALA A 140 -15.41 14.16 3.77
N CYS A 141 -14.73 13.02 3.98
CA CYS A 141 -14.08 12.72 5.24
C CYS A 141 -12.54 12.74 5.18
N LEU A 142 -11.94 12.60 4.02
CA LEU A 142 -10.49 12.43 3.90
C LEU A 142 -9.82 13.51 3.06
N LEU A 143 -10.42 13.93 1.95
CA LEU A 143 -9.84 14.96 1.09
C LEU A 143 -10.26 16.38 1.49
N TYR A 144 -11.49 16.57 1.94
CA TYR A 144 -12.01 17.88 2.31
C TYR A 144 -11.44 18.44 3.62
N THR A 145 -10.96 17.57 4.52
CA THR A 145 -10.35 18.02 5.78
C THR A 145 -8.94 18.57 5.60
N SER A 146 -8.25 18.28 4.50
CA SER A 146 -6.93 18.83 4.21
C SER A 146 -7.02 20.24 3.60
N ASP A 147 -7.97 20.49 2.70
CA ASP A 147 -8.14 21.81 2.08
C ASP A 147 -8.78 22.86 3.03
N ALA A 148 -9.69 22.41 3.92
CA ALA A 148 -10.32 23.30 4.90
C ALA A 148 -9.36 23.82 5.99
N ALA A 149 -8.24 23.15 6.21
CA ALA A 149 -7.22 23.62 7.16
C ALA A 149 -6.36 24.76 6.58
N ASP A 150 -6.19 24.81 5.27
CA ASP A 150 -5.41 25.85 4.60
C ASP A 150 -6.21 27.15 4.36
N GLU A 151 -7.54 27.06 4.25
CA GLU A 151 -8.40 28.25 4.07
C GLU A 151 -8.71 28.99 5.36
N VAL A 152 -8.52 28.41 6.54
CA VAL A 152 -8.81 29.05 7.85
C VAL A 152 -7.62 29.88 8.36
N LEU A 153 -6.46 29.83 7.72
CA LEU A 153 -5.24 30.56 8.09
C LEU A 153 -4.86 31.68 7.09
N GLY A 154 -5.75 32.09 6.22
CA GLY A 154 -5.61 33.21 5.30
C GLY A 154 -6.23 34.51 5.85
#